data_85484c378089c4edb4ee6629768e034f
#
_entry.id   85484c378089c4edb4ee6629768e034f
#
_cell.length_a   1.000
_cell.length_b   1.000
_cell.length_c   1.000
_cell.angle_alpha   90.00
_cell.angle_beta   90.00
_cell.angle_gamma   90.00
#
_symmetry.space_group_name_H-M   'P 1'
#
loop_
_entity.id
_entity.type
_entity.pdbx_description
1 polymer ?
#
loop_
_entity_poly.entity_id
_entity_poly.type
_entity_poly.pdbx_seq_one_letter_code
_entity_poly.pdbx_strand_id
1 'polypeptide(L)'
;PELLILDEPINGLDPIGIAEVRSFIRELCDARGKTILISSHILSEISLLADDVGIIDHGTVLEEESLEELEQKSSKHIHFTVSNAAQAARVLERDFQENHFSILDDHNIQLYNLTLPIGKIVTAFVANGLEVTEAHSCEESLEDYFRRVTGGEGIA
;
A
#
# COMPACT_ATOMS: atom_id res chain seq x y z
N PRO A 1 33.14 6.02 7.67
CA PRO A 1 32.36 7.22 7.35
C PRO A 1 31.04 7.22 8.09
N GLU A 2 30.50 8.40 8.33
CA GLU A 2 29.20 8.58 8.99
C GLU A 2 28.04 8.43 8.00
N LEU A 3 28.29 8.75 6.73
CA LEU A 3 27.34 8.62 5.63
C LEU A 3 27.89 7.65 4.58
N LEU A 4 27.06 6.70 4.22
CA LEU A 4 27.33 5.76 3.12
C LEU A 4 26.30 5.97 2.01
N ILE A 5 26.75 5.94 0.77
CA ILE A 5 25.87 6.00 -0.40
C ILE A 5 26.09 4.73 -1.20
N LEU A 6 25.05 3.94 -1.36
CA LEU A 6 25.06 2.65 -2.05
C LEU A 6 24.09 2.67 -3.21
N ASP A 7 24.59 2.42 -4.40
CA ASP A 7 23.77 2.37 -5.61
C ASP A 7 23.38 0.93 -5.91
N GLU A 8 22.07 0.64 -5.86
CA GLU A 8 21.52 -0.69 -6.13
C GLU A 8 22.23 -1.82 -5.37
N PRO A 9 22.39 -1.73 -4.03
CA PRO A 9 23.23 -2.67 -3.30
C PRO A 9 22.72 -4.11 -3.26
N ILE A 10 21.44 -4.32 -3.56
CA ILE A 10 20.80 -5.65 -3.54
C ILE A 10 20.51 -6.19 -4.93
N ASN A 11 20.80 -5.42 -5.98
CA ASN A 11 20.52 -5.83 -7.34
C ASN A 11 21.40 -7.04 -7.75
N GLY A 12 20.77 -8.04 -8.34
CA GLY A 12 21.45 -9.23 -8.83
C GLY A 12 21.79 -10.27 -7.76
N LEU A 13 21.35 -10.08 -6.52
CA LEU A 13 21.56 -11.05 -5.45
C LEU A 13 20.38 -12.05 -5.37
N ASP A 14 20.70 -13.25 -4.88
CA ASP A 14 19.67 -14.23 -4.54
C ASP A 14 18.96 -13.85 -3.23
N PRO A 15 17.83 -14.49 -2.87
CA PRO A 15 17.08 -14.14 -1.67
C PRO A 15 17.89 -14.19 -0.36
N ILE A 16 18.84 -15.12 -0.26
CA ILE A 16 19.73 -15.23 0.91
C ILE A 16 20.68 -14.04 0.96
N GLY A 17 21.29 -13.69 -0.17
CA GLY A 17 22.18 -12.54 -0.29
C GLY A 17 21.47 -11.22 0.02
N ILE A 18 20.24 -11.05 -0.46
CA ILE A 18 19.42 -9.88 -0.16
C ILE A 18 19.17 -9.75 1.35
N ALA A 19 18.80 -10.85 2.01
CA ALA A 19 18.55 -10.86 3.45
C ALA A 19 19.82 -10.52 4.24
N GLU A 20 20.97 -11.03 3.82
CA GLU A 20 22.24 -10.73 4.47
C GLU A 20 22.65 -9.27 4.34
N VAL A 21 22.53 -8.69 3.14
CA VAL A 21 22.83 -7.27 2.90
C VAL A 21 21.86 -6.38 3.68
N ARG A 22 20.58 -6.70 3.69
CA ARG A 22 19.59 -5.97 4.45
C ARG A 22 19.93 -5.95 5.95
N SER A 23 20.25 -7.10 6.52
CA SER A 23 20.65 -7.22 7.93
C SER A 23 21.90 -6.41 8.24
N PHE A 24 22.88 -6.45 7.33
CA PHE A 24 24.12 -5.67 7.47
C PHE A 24 23.85 -4.17 7.46
N ILE A 25 23.03 -3.68 6.55
CA ILE A 25 22.65 -2.26 6.47
C ILE A 25 21.92 -1.83 7.75
N ARG A 26 20.97 -2.61 8.22
CA ARG A 26 20.26 -2.31 9.47
C ARG A 26 21.22 -2.29 10.66
N GLU A 27 22.15 -3.21 10.75
CA GLU A 27 23.16 -3.22 11.81
C GLU A 27 24.00 -1.94 11.81
N LEU A 28 24.45 -1.48 10.63
CA LEU A 28 25.21 -0.24 10.52
C LEU A 28 24.43 0.96 11.01
N CYS A 29 23.13 1.03 10.70
CA CYS A 29 22.28 2.14 11.12
C CYS A 29 21.94 2.06 12.61
N ASP A 30 21.44 0.91 13.07
CA ASP A 30 20.86 0.77 14.41
C ASP A 30 21.94 0.62 15.49
N ALA A 31 22.97 -0.18 15.25
CA ALA A 31 24.01 -0.45 16.22
C ALA A 31 25.18 0.53 16.17
N ARG A 32 25.48 1.08 15.01
CA ARG A 32 26.64 1.96 14.80
C ARG A 32 26.29 3.41 14.47
N GLY A 33 25.01 3.75 14.45
CA GLY A 33 24.54 5.12 14.22
C GLY A 33 24.93 5.71 12.86
N LYS A 34 25.09 4.86 11.82
CA LYS A 34 25.41 5.32 10.48
C LYS A 34 24.17 5.76 9.73
N THR A 35 24.34 6.70 8.83
CA THR A 35 23.30 7.09 7.87
C THR A 35 23.65 6.49 6.52
N ILE A 36 22.68 5.83 5.90
CA ILE A 36 22.88 5.14 4.63
C ILE A 36 21.81 5.61 3.64
N LEU A 37 22.27 6.08 2.48
CA LEU A 37 21.42 6.39 1.35
C LEU A 37 21.57 5.27 0.34
N ILE A 38 20.47 4.61 -0.01
CA ILE A 38 20.47 3.55 -1.01
C ILE A 38 19.54 3.88 -2.16
N SER A 39 19.88 3.44 -3.36
CA SER A 39 18.95 3.40 -4.47
C SER A 39 18.46 1.96 -4.70
N SER A 40 17.24 1.80 -5.11
CA SER A 40 16.68 0.51 -5.49
C SER A 40 15.44 0.69 -6.36
N HIS A 41 15.23 -0.26 -7.28
CA HIS A 41 13.98 -0.41 -8.00
C HIS A 41 13.12 -1.55 -7.43
N ILE A 42 13.62 -2.23 -6.39
CA ILE A 42 12.92 -3.34 -5.71
C ILE A 42 12.20 -2.77 -4.50
N LEU A 43 10.99 -2.32 -4.72
CA LEU A 43 10.24 -1.55 -3.71
C LEU A 43 9.82 -2.37 -2.49
N SER A 44 9.61 -3.69 -2.67
CA SER A 44 9.35 -4.59 -1.55
C SER A 44 10.52 -4.66 -0.57
N GLU A 45 11.75 -4.50 -1.04
CA GLU A 45 12.92 -4.46 -0.18
C GLU A 45 13.08 -3.10 0.52
N ILE A 46 12.72 -2.02 -0.16
CA ILE A 46 12.69 -0.68 0.44
C ILE A 46 11.74 -0.65 1.64
N SER A 47 10.57 -1.26 1.53
CA SER A 47 9.60 -1.31 2.62
C SER A 47 10.07 -2.07 3.86
N LEU A 48 11.06 -2.94 3.70
CA LEU A 48 11.65 -3.69 4.82
C LEU A 48 12.87 -3.01 5.42
N LEU A 49 13.41 -1.99 4.76
CA LEU A 49 14.71 -1.44 5.09
C LEU A 49 14.69 0.06 5.42
N ALA A 50 13.96 0.84 4.66
CA ALA A 50 14.03 2.30 4.71
C ALA A 50 13.26 2.90 5.88
N ASP A 51 13.76 4.02 6.39
CA ASP A 51 13.04 4.89 7.32
C ASP A 51 12.35 6.02 6.54
N ASP A 52 13.06 6.59 5.57
CA ASP A 52 12.57 7.64 4.67
C ASP A 52 12.75 7.22 3.22
N VAL A 53 11.85 7.66 2.35
CA VAL A 53 11.83 7.30 0.94
C VAL A 53 11.72 8.55 0.08
N GLY A 54 12.59 8.65 -0.92
CA GLY A 54 12.47 9.62 -2.00
C GLY A 54 12.11 8.92 -3.31
N ILE A 55 11.12 9.44 -4.02
CA ILE A 55 10.72 8.95 -5.32
C ILE A 55 11.26 9.90 -6.39
N ILE A 56 12.08 9.36 -7.29
CA ILE A 56 12.71 10.12 -8.37
C ILE A 56 12.21 9.60 -9.71
N ASP A 57 11.82 10.50 -10.57
CA ASP A 57 11.42 10.19 -11.93
C ASP A 57 11.89 11.28 -12.89
N HIS A 58 12.50 10.87 -14.01
CA HIS A 58 13.04 11.80 -15.03
C HIS A 58 13.91 12.91 -14.43
N GLY A 59 14.74 12.57 -13.46
CA GLY A 59 15.68 13.51 -12.83
C GLY A 59 15.04 14.49 -11.84
N THR A 60 13.79 14.28 -11.49
CA THR A 60 13.05 15.13 -10.54
C THR A 60 12.61 14.32 -9.34
N VAL A 61 12.79 14.88 -8.14
CA VAL A 61 12.24 14.28 -6.91
C VAL A 61 10.74 14.60 -6.87
N LEU A 62 9.91 13.57 -6.94
CA LEU A 62 8.45 13.71 -6.92
C LEU A 62 7.93 13.79 -5.50
N GLU A 63 8.43 12.95 -4.61
CA GLU A 63 8.03 12.89 -3.21
C GLU A 63 9.23 12.54 -2.33
N GLU A 64 9.25 13.06 -1.12
CA GLU A 64 10.22 12.73 -0.09
C GLU A 64 9.47 12.68 1.24
N GLU A 65 9.34 11.49 1.82
CA GLU A 65 8.51 11.26 3.01
C GLU A 65 9.07 10.11 3.83
N SER A 66 8.61 9.98 5.08
CA SER A 66 8.86 8.76 5.84
C SER A 66 8.15 7.57 5.19
N LEU A 67 8.70 6.39 5.37
CA LEU A 67 8.05 5.17 4.89
C LEU A 67 6.64 5.01 5.47
N GLU A 68 6.48 5.35 6.76
CA GLU A 68 5.19 5.30 7.43
C GLU A 68 4.15 6.20 6.76
N GLU A 69 4.51 7.45 6.44
CA GLU A 69 3.63 8.37 5.73
C GLU A 69 3.28 7.88 4.33
N LEU A 70 4.26 7.30 3.63
CA LEU A 70 4.06 6.75 2.30
C LEU A 70 3.10 5.56 2.33
N GLU A 71 3.23 4.68 3.32
CA GLU A 71 2.32 3.54 3.50
C GLU A 71 0.89 4.00 3.82
N GLN A 72 0.73 5.09 4.56
CA GLN A 72 -0.60 5.65 4.84
C GLN A 72 -1.27 6.23 3.59
N LYS A 73 -0.51 6.72 2.63
CA LYS A 73 -1.02 7.21 1.36
C LYS A 73 -1.46 6.09 0.42
N SER A 74 -0.95 4.87 0.61
CA SER A 74 -1.39 3.71 -0.15
C SER A 74 -2.86 3.45 0.11
N SER A 75 -3.61 3.20 -0.95
CA SER A 75 -5.05 2.95 -0.83
C SER A 75 -5.30 1.55 -0.30
N LYS A 76 -5.86 1.45 0.91
CA LYS A 76 -6.29 0.18 1.50
C LYS A 76 -7.82 0.24 1.68
N HIS A 77 -8.52 -0.73 1.13
CA HIS A 77 -9.98 -0.73 1.19
C HIS A 77 -10.55 -2.13 1.00
N ILE A 78 -11.82 -2.28 1.34
CA ILE A 78 -12.60 -3.46 0.98
C ILE A 78 -13.47 -3.06 -0.22
N HIS A 79 -13.37 -3.83 -1.30
CA HIS A 79 -14.16 -3.61 -2.51
C HIS A 79 -15.35 -4.54 -2.53
N PHE A 80 -16.53 -3.97 -2.79
CA PHE A 80 -17.76 -4.73 -3.01
C PHE A 80 -18.36 -4.39 -4.37
N THR A 81 -18.73 -5.43 -5.12
CA THR A 81 -19.56 -5.30 -6.31
C THR A 81 -20.93 -5.84 -5.97
N VAL A 82 -21.93 -4.99 -6.05
CA VAL A 82 -23.29 -5.26 -5.58
C VAL A 82 -24.31 -4.86 -6.64
N SER A 83 -25.54 -5.33 -6.48
CA SER A 83 -26.64 -4.97 -7.39
C SER A 83 -27.06 -3.50 -7.31
N ASN A 84 -26.86 -2.84 -6.15
CA ASN A 84 -27.19 -1.44 -5.95
C ASN A 84 -26.28 -0.81 -4.89
N ALA A 85 -25.29 -0.03 -5.34
CA ALA A 85 -24.30 0.58 -4.46
C ALA A 85 -24.92 1.61 -3.50
N ALA A 86 -25.92 2.37 -3.92
CA ALA A 86 -26.60 3.33 -3.06
C ALA A 86 -27.31 2.65 -1.89
N GLN A 87 -27.95 1.52 -2.13
CA GLN A 87 -28.60 0.73 -1.08
C GLN A 87 -27.55 0.09 -0.16
N ALA A 88 -26.45 -0.39 -0.71
CA ALA A 88 -25.34 -0.91 0.09
C ALA A 88 -24.78 0.16 1.04
N ALA A 89 -24.63 1.39 0.57
CA ALA A 89 -24.21 2.52 1.40
C ALA A 89 -25.17 2.76 2.58
N ARG A 90 -26.46 2.67 2.34
CA ARG A 90 -27.47 2.81 3.40
C ARG A 90 -27.38 1.69 4.44
N VAL A 91 -27.10 0.47 4.01
CA VAL A 91 -26.88 -0.66 4.92
C VAL A 91 -25.65 -0.42 5.79
N LEU A 92 -24.55 0.05 5.21
CA LEU A 92 -23.34 0.38 5.96
C LEU A 92 -23.59 1.46 7.00
N GLU A 93 -24.30 2.52 6.64
CA GLU A 93 -24.63 3.60 7.57
C GLU A 93 -25.57 3.14 8.68
N ARG A 94 -26.61 2.38 8.34
CA ARG A 94 -27.65 1.96 9.28
C ARG A 94 -27.20 0.83 10.20
N ASP A 95 -26.64 -0.24 9.64
CA ASP A 95 -26.36 -1.48 10.37
C ASP A 95 -24.98 -1.50 11.00
N PHE A 96 -24.01 -0.80 10.43
CA PHE A 96 -22.62 -0.76 10.90
C PHE A 96 -22.20 0.63 11.40
N GLN A 97 -23.04 1.63 11.25
CA GLN A 97 -22.74 3.02 11.61
C GLN A 97 -21.46 3.51 10.95
N GLU A 98 -21.22 3.04 9.73
CA GLU A 98 -20.01 3.32 8.97
C GLU A 98 -20.32 4.31 7.86
N ASN A 99 -19.51 5.35 7.76
CA ASN A 99 -19.64 6.37 6.72
C ASN A 99 -18.33 6.59 5.94
N HIS A 100 -17.29 5.81 6.25
CA HIS A 100 -15.97 5.93 5.63
C HIS A 100 -15.88 5.05 4.40
N PHE A 101 -16.65 5.38 3.37
CA PHE A 101 -16.72 4.64 2.12
C PHE A 101 -16.87 5.61 0.94
N SER A 102 -16.62 5.10 -0.27
CA SER A 102 -16.86 5.81 -1.54
C SER A 102 -17.70 4.96 -2.47
N ILE A 103 -18.70 5.56 -3.08
CA ILE A 103 -19.49 4.94 -4.14
C ILE A 103 -18.81 5.29 -5.46
N LEU A 104 -18.33 4.28 -6.19
CA LEU A 104 -17.62 4.48 -7.46
C LEU A 104 -18.58 4.59 -8.63
N ASP A 105 -19.62 3.75 -8.63
CA ASP A 105 -20.69 3.71 -9.63
C ASP A 105 -21.91 3.00 -9.04
N ASP A 106 -22.89 2.65 -9.89
CA ASP A 106 -24.13 2.02 -9.45
C ASP A 106 -23.95 0.65 -8.79
N HIS A 107 -22.79 0.01 -9.00
CA HIS A 107 -22.54 -1.37 -8.56
C HIS A 107 -21.28 -1.52 -7.71
N ASN A 108 -20.42 -0.53 -7.61
CA ASN A 108 -19.13 -0.65 -6.94
C ASN A 108 -19.03 0.33 -5.78
N ILE A 109 -18.62 -0.19 -4.62
CA ILE A 109 -18.41 0.59 -3.40
C ILE A 109 -17.10 0.15 -2.74
N GLN A 110 -16.35 1.11 -2.24
CA GLN A 110 -15.10 0.88 -1.51
C GLN A 110 -15.26 1.33 -0.07
N LEU A 111 -14.95 0.43 0.86
CA LEU A 111 -15.00 0.68 2.28
C LEU A 111 -13.58 0.80 2.83
N TYR A 112 -13.29 1.89 3.53
CA TYR A 112 -11.93 2.18 4.01
C TYR A 112 -11.64 1.66 5.42
N ASN A 113 -12.65 1.18 6.14
CA ASN A 113 -12.48 0.57 7.45
C ASN A 113 -12.23 -0.94 7.32
N LEU A 114 -10.96 -1.34 7.36
CA LEU A 114 -10.55 -2.74 7.22
C LEU A 114 -10.84 -3.59 8.46
N THR A 115 -11.25 -2.98 9.57
CA THR A 115 -11.54 -3.71 10.82
C THR A 115 -12.91 -4.38 10.79
N LEU A 116 -13.78 -3.97 9.88
CA LEU A 116 -15.10 -4.58 9.74
C LEU A 116 -14.98 -5.95 9.05
N PRO A 117 -15.68 -6.98 9.57
CA PRO A 117 -15.62 -8.31 8.97
C PRO A 117 -16.44 -8.38 7.67
N ILE A 118 -15.75 -8.72 6.57
CA ILE A 118 -16.36 -8.81 5.23
C ILE A 118 -17.58 -9.73 5.24
N GLY A 119 -17.49 -10.90 5.88
CA GLY A 119 -18.60 -11.86 5.91
C GLY A 119 -19.86 -11.33 6.54
N LYS A 120 -19.76 -10.53 7.61
CA LYS A 120 -20.91 -9.90 8.25
C LYS A 120 -21.54 -8.83 7.36
N ILE A 121 -20.71 -8.07 6.65
CA ILE A 121 -21.19 -7.05 5.72
C ILE A 121 -21.92 -7.71 4.55
N VAL A 122 -21.36 -8.74 3.96
CA VAL A 122 -22.00 -9.49 2.88
C VAL A 122 -23.32 -10.08 3.34
N THR A 123 -23.39 -10.65 4.54
CA THR A 123 -24.61 -11.19 5.12
C THR A 123 -25.68 -10.10 5.25
N ALA A 124 -25.31 -8.92 5.73
CA ALA A 124 -26.23 -7.79 5.86
C ALA A 124 -26.73 -7.31 4.48
N PHE A 125 -25.86 -7.24 3.48
CA PHE A 125 -26.26 -6.87 2.12
C PHE A 125 -27.27 -7.85 1.55
N VAL A 126 -27.02 -9.14 1.66
CA VAL A 126 -27.92 -10.18 1.18
C VAL A 126 -29.24 -10.14 1.93
N ALA A 127 -29.21 -9.93 3.25
CA ALA A 127 -30.43 -9.80 4.06
C ALA A 127 -31.29 -8.61 3.65
N ASN A 128 -30.72 -7.58 3.04
CA ASN A 128 -31.43 -6.41 2.51
C ASN A 128 -31.78 -6.52 1.03
N GLY A 129 -31.67 -7.71 0.45
CA GLY A 129 -32.08 -7.98 -0.93
C GLY A 129 -31.02 -7.63 -1.98
N LEU A 130 -29.78 -7.33 -1.56
CA LEU A 130 -28.69 -7.07 -2.48
C LEU A 130 -28.04 -8.37 -2.96
N GLU A 131 -27.67 -8.41 -4.23
CA GLU A 131 -26.77 -9.42 -4.75
C GLU A 131 -25.34 -8.91 -4.61
N VAL A 132 -24.43 -9.77 -4.14
CA VAL A 132 -23.01 -9.47 -4.01
C VAL A 132 -22.24 -10.40 -4.93
N THR A 133 -21.61 -9.83 -5.94
CA THR A 133 -20.81 -10.60 -6.91
C THR A 133 -19.34 -10.62 -6.57
N GLU A 134 -18.83 -9.62 -5.86
CA GLU A 134 -17.46 -9.57 -5.36
C GLU A 134 -17.41 -8.90 -4.00
N ALA A 135 -16.54 -9.44 -3.14
CA ALA A 135 -16.22 -8.84 -1.86
C ALA A 135 -14.80 -9.26 -1.47
N HIS A 136 -13.86 -8.34 -1.48
CA HIS A 136 -12.46 -8.63 -1.14
C HIS A 136 -11.74 -7.40 -0.61
N SER A 137 -10.70 -7.62 0.20
CA SER A 137 -9.82 -6.55 0.62
C SER A 137 -8.78 -6.27 -0.46
N CYS A 138 -8.55 -4.99 -0.71
CA CYS A 138 -7.51 -4.51 -1.61
C CYS A 138 -6.48 -3.73 -0.82
N GLU A 139 -5.22 -4.08 -1.00
CA GLU A 139 -4.10 -3.31 -0.48
C GLU A 139 -3.24 -2.89 -1.65
N GLU A 140 -3.10 -1.58 -1.83
CA GLU A 140 -2.17 -1.06 -2.83
C GLU A 140 -0.75 -1.31 -2.33
N SER A 141 0.06 -2.04 -3.11
CA SER A 141 1.47 -2.24 -2.81
C SER A 141 2.25 -0.95 -3.07
N LEU A 142 3.48 -0.85 -2.54
CA LEU A 142 4.36 0.27 -2.87
C LEU A 142 4.66 0.33 -4.37
N GLU A 143 4.76 -0.82 -5.05
CA GLU A 143 4.92 -0.89 -6.50
C GLU A 143 3.75 -0.24 -7.23
N ASP A 144 2.53 -0.51 -6.82
CA ASP A 144 1.33 0.07 -7.40
C ASP A 144 1.26 1.58 -7.13
N TYR A 145 1.59 1.99 -5.91
CA TYR A 145 1.68 3.41 -5.53
C TYR A 145 2.72 4.14 -6.39
N PHE A 146 3.92 3.58 -6.50
CA PHE A 146 4.99 4.13 -7.31
C PHE A 146 4.57 4.28 -8.77
N ARG A 147 3.96 3.23 -9.32
CA ARG A 147 3.47 3.25 -10.71
C ARG A 147 2.42 4.34 -10.92
N ARG A 148 1.53 4.54 -9.96
CA ARG A 148 0.51 5.58 -10.02
C ARG A 148 1.13 6.98 -9.98
N VAL A 149 2.10 7.22 -9.11
CA VAL A 149 2.78 8.52 -8.95
C VAL A 149 3.63 8.87 -10.16
N THR A 150 4.29 7.88 -10.76
CA THR A 150 5.14 8.07 -11.95
C THR A 150 4.38 7.98 -13.28
N GLY A 151 3.06 7.89 -13.24
CA GLY A 151 2.24 7.80 -14.46
C GLY A 151 2.29 6.45 -15.16
N GLY A 152 2.74 5.39 -14.47
CA GLY A 152 2.79 4.03 -14.99
C GLY A 152 4.04 3.67 -15.78
N GLU A 153 5.01 4.57 -15.88
CA GLU A 153 6.23 4.37 -16.68
C GLU A 153 7.46 3.95 -15.86
N GLY A 154 7.37 3.96 -14.55
CA GLY A 154 8.55 3.85 -13.68
C GLY A 154 9.15 2.47 -13.54
N ILE A 155 8.41 1.40 -13.80
CA ILE A 155 8.86 0.02 -13.60
C ILE A 155 8.58 -0.78 -14.86
N ALA A 156 9.61 -1.10 -15.57
CA ALA A 156 9.53 -1.95 -16.74
C ALA A 156 9.76 -3.42 -16.37
#